data_fb78f961770feeedba5a8f52525a69da
#
_entry.id   fb78f961770feeedba5a8f52525a69da
#
_cell.length_a   1.000
_cell.length_b   1.000
_cell.length_c   1.000
_cell.angle_alpha   90.00
_cell.angle_beta   90.00
_cell.angle_gamma   90.00
#
_symmetry.space_group_name_H-M   'P 1'
#
loop_
_entity.id
_entity.type
_entity.pdbx_description
1 polymer ?
#
loop_
_entity_poly.entity_id
_entity_poly.type
_entity_poly.pdbx_seq_one_letter_code
_entity_poly.pdbx_strand_id
1 'polypeptide(L)'
;THMMVAASTYKLPLNLYYYQQELAGEIAPDALIAGVYSLSDCHYQSLVWSNNEISEAMLYQIGSFQEYKRTMRTFTDMTDDEIDPRYYSGNLYCTRMMMDALKYLYDHAADYEEMLSYMKEASPQNGYFRKYVTECEVAHKYGSFEGAENDTGIIYAGQPFLLAVYTQDVAGEE
;
A
#
# COMPACT_ATOMS: atom_id res chain seq x y z
N THR A 1 -17.83 3.37 -7.88
CA THR A 1 -16.42 3.39 -7.49
C THR A 1 -15.56 3.62 -8.73
N HIS A 2 -14.87 4.77 -8.79
CA HIS A 2 -14.05 5.13 -9.93
C HIS A 2 -12.65 4.53 -9.76
N MET A 3 -12.22 3.70 -10.74
CA MET A 3 -10.88 3.13 -10.76
C MET A 3 -9.89 4.16 -11.30
N MET A 4 -8.81 4.36 -10.58
CA MET A 4 -7.74 5.30 -10.88
C MET A 4 -6.39 4.59 -10.83
N VAL A 5 -5.39 5.13 -11.49
CA VAL A 5 -4.01 4.62 -11.41
C VAL A 5 -3.54 4.72 -9.96
N ALA A 6 -3.21 3.59 -9.36
CA ALA A 6 -2.77 3.54 -7.97
C ALA A 6 -1.34 4.05 -7.79
N ALA A 7 -0.53 4.01 -8.84
CA ALA A 7 0.91 4.20 -8.73
C ALA A 7 1.47 3.31 -7.60
N SER A 8 2.40 3.80 -6.78
CA SER A 8 2.99 2.99 -5.71
C SER A 8 2.11 2.77 -4.48
N THR A 9 0.88 3.29 -4.42
CA THR A 9 -0.01 3.00 -3.27
C THR A 9 -0.44 1.52 -3.22
N TYR A 10 -0.37 0.77 -4.33
CA TYR A 10 -0.62 -0.68 -4.35
C TYR A 10 0.29 -1.47 -3.40
N LYS A 11 1.43 -0.89 -3.03
CA LYS A 11 2.40 -1.51 -2.11
C LYS A 11 1.86 -1.63 -0.68
N LEU A 12 0.85 -0.82 -0.30
CA LEU A 12 0.19 -0.96 0.99
C LEU A 12 -0.53 -2.31 1.13
N PRO A 13 -1.54 -2.67 0.31
CA PRO A 13 -2.17 -3.98 0.44
C PRO A 13 -1.22 -5.14 0.13
N LEU A 14 -0.20 -4.95 -0.73
CA LEU A 14 0.81 -5.96 -1.01
C LEU A 14 1.62 -6.33 0.24
N ASN A 15 2.13 -5.34 0.97
CA ASN A 15 2.89 -5.58 2.20
C ASN A 15 1.97 -6.13 3.30
N LEU A 16 0.76 -5.60 3.43
CA LEU A 16 -0.25 -6.08 4.38
C LEU A 16 -0.52 -7.59 4.21
N TYR A 17 -0.60 -8.07 2.96
CA TYR A 17 -0.74 -9.49 2.66
C TYR A 17 0.44 -10.30 3.19
N TYR A 18 1.67 -9.88 2.94
CA TYR A 18 2.84 -10.62 3.40
C TYR A 18 2.96 -10.63 4.92
N TYR A 19 2.70 -9.52 5.61
CA TYR A 19 2.61 -9.51 7.07
C TYR A 19 1.52 -10.44 7.59
N GLN A 20 0.38 -10.54 6.89
CA GLN A 20 -0.67 -11.50 7.25
C GLN A 20 -0.19 -12.95 7.11
N GLN A 21 0.60 -13.26 6.07
CA GLN A 21 1.20 -14.59 5.90
C GLN A 21 2.25 -14.89 6.98
N GLU A 22 3.04 -13.90 7.39
CA GLU A 22 4.00 -14.05 8.50
C GLU A 22 3.29 -14.32 9.82
N LEU A 23 2.25 -13.57 10.14
CA LEU A 23 1.42 -13.77 11.34
C LEU A 23 0.74 -15.15 11.36
N ALA A 24 0.35 -15.66 10.20
CA ALA A 24 -0.20 -17.01 10.05
C ALA A 24 0.86 -18.12 10.12
N GLY A 25 2.16 -17.78 10.10
CA GLY A 25 3.26 -18.74 10.05
C GLY A 25 3.44 -19.43 8.69
N GLU A 26 2.83 -18.89 7.63
CA GLU A 26 2.89 -19.42 6.27
C GLU A 26 4.20 -19.05 5.55
N ILE A 27 4.84 -17.94 5.93
CA ILE A 27 6.11 -17.48 5.43
C ILE A 27 6.95 -16.91 6.58
N ALA A 28 8.27 -17.14 6.56
CA ALA A 28 9.17 -16.58 7.57
C ALA A 28 9.72 -15.22 7.11
N PRO A 29 10.05 -14.29 8.04
CA PRO A 29 10.63 -12.98 7.70
C PRO A 29 11.96 -13.06 6.92
N ASP A 30 12.73 -14.15 7.07
CA ASP A 30 13.98 -14.42 6.36
C ASP A 30 13.77 -15.22 5.06
N ALA A 31 12.54 -15.57 4.71
CA ALA A 31 12.24 -16.22 3.44
C ALA A 31 12.69 -15.35 2.26
N LEU A 32 13.21 -16.01 1.22
CA LEU A 32 13.75 -15.29 0.06
C LEU A 32 12.67 -15.00 -0.98
N ILE A 33 12.46 -13.74 -1.27
CA ILE A 33 11.69 -13.25 -2.41
C ILE A 33 12.59 -13.26 -3.65
N ALA A 34 12.10 -13.84 -4.74
CA ALA A 34 12.86 -14.07 -5.97
C ALA A 34 14.21 -14.78 -5.75
N GLY A 35 14.36 -15.52 -4.65
CA GLY A 35 15.59 -16.23 -4.29
C GLY A 35 16.78 -15.35 -3.87
N VAL A 36 16.56 -14.03 -3.67
CA VAL A 36 17.65 -13.06 -3.43
C VAL A 36 17.40 -12.19 -2.20
N TYR A 37 16.20 -11.63 -2.05
CA TYR A 37 15.90 -10.63 -1.02
C TYR A 37 15.16 -11.26 0.16
N SER A 38 15.59 -11.01 1.40
CA SER A 38 14.79 -11.41 2.56
C SER A 38 13.44 -10.66 2.57
N LEU A 39 12.38 -11.31 3.01
CA LEU A 39 11.06 -10.68 3.08
C LEU A 39 11.08 -9.44 3.99
N SER A 40 11.79 -9.50 5.10
CA SER A 40 12.01 -8.36 6.00
C SER A 40 12.65 -7.16 5.28
N ASP A 41 13.70 -7.37 4.47
CA ASP A 41 14.29 -6.29 3.65
C ASP A 41 13.29 -5.79 2.59
N CYS A 42 12.50 -6.70 2.02
CA CYS A 42 11.47 -6.33 1.04
C CYS A 42 10.44 -5.37 1.61
N HIS A 43 9.96 -5.60 2.82
CA HIS A 43 9.05 -4.70 3.51
C HIS A 43 9.63 -3.29 3.65
N TYR A 44 10.84 -3.20 4.17
CA TYR A 44 11.54 -1.93 4.34
C TYR A 44 11.71 -1.18 3.00
N GLN A 45 12.26 -1.86 1.99
CA GLN A 45 12.49 -1.27 0.68
C GLN A 45 11.19 -0.86 -0.04
N SER A 46 10.15 -1.66 0.10
CA SER A 46 8.84 -1.41 -0.51
C SER A 46 8.10 -0.24 0.14
N LEU A 47 8.07 -0.20 1.46
CA LEU A 47 7.29 0.78 2.22
C LEU A 47 8.04 2.11 2.39
N VAL A 48 9.31 2.07 2.82
CA VAL A 48 10.09 3.28 3.11
C VAL A 48 10.59 3.95 1.84
N TRP A 49 11.22 3.18 0.94
CA TRP A 49 11.85 3.72 -0.26
C TRP A 49 10.98 3.61 -1.52
N SER A 50 9.83 2.96 -1.41
CA SER A 50 8.97 2.72 -2.56
C SER A 50 9.68 2.01 -3.73
N ASN A 51 10.62 1.10 -3.43
CA ASN A 51 11.41 0.39 -4.43
C ASN A 51 10.49 -0.44 -5.34
N ASN A 52 10.54 -0.18 -6.64
CA ASN A 52 9.67 -0.85 -7.62
C ASN A 52 10.12 -2.27 -7.90
N GLU A 53 11.42 -2.51 -8.10
CA GLU A 53 11.97 -3.82 -8.44
C GLU A 53 11.61 -4.85 -7.35
N ILE A 54 11.84 -4.50 -6.10
CA ILE A 54 11.54 -5.36 -4.95
C ILE A 54 10.03 -5.58 -4.81
N SER A 55 9.23 -4.53 -4.94
CA SER A 55 7.78 -4.65 -4.83
C SER A 55 7.16 -5.48 -5.95
N GLU A 56 7.71 -5.39 -7.17
CA GLU A 56 7.32 -6.25 -8.30
C GLU A 56 7.74 -7.71 -8.06
N ALA A 57 8.93 -7.95 -7.51
CA ALA A 57 9.36 -9.29 -7.12
C ALA A 57 8.41 -9.91 -6.08
N MET A 58 7.98 -9.14 -5.07
CA MET A 58 6.96 -9.57 -4.10
C MET A 58 5.64 -9.91 -4.80
N LEU A 59 5.17 -9.05 -5.71
CA LEU A 59 3.94 -9.26 -6.45
C LEU A 59 3.99 -10.56 -7.27
N TYR A 60 5.05 -10.76 -8.03
CA TYR A 60 5.21 -11.95 -8.89
C TYR A 60 5.49 -13.23 -8.09
N GLN A 61 5.94 -13.14 -6.85
CA GLN A 61 6.04 -14.29 -5.95
C GLN A 61 4.66 -14.84 -5.56
N ILE A 62 3.62 -14.01 -5.53
CA ILE A 62 2.23 -14.44 -5.32
C ILE A 62 1.73 -15.25 -6.52
N GLY A 63 2.16 -14.88 -7.73
CA GLY A 63 1.78 -15.53 -8.98
C GLY A 63 1.64 -14.53 -10.13
N SER A 64 0.70 -14.78 -11.05
CA SER A 64 0.38 -13.84 -12.11
C SER A 64 -0.18 -12.54 -11.55
N PHE A 65 -0.12 -11.46 -12.34
CA PHE A 65 -0.72 -10.19 -11.98
C PHE A 65 -2.21 -10.31 -11.60
N GLN A 66 -2.96 -11.18 -12.28
CA GLN A 66 -4.37 -11.41 -11.97
C GLN A 66 -4.55 -12.16 -10.64
N GLU A 67 -3.69 -13.11 -10.32
CA GLU A 67 -3.71 -13.81 -9.02
C GLU A 67 -3.40 -12.84 -7.90
N TYR A 68 -2.35 -12.01 -8.04
CA TYR A 68 -2.09 -10.92 -7.12
C TYR A 68 -3.34 -10.05 -6.91
N LYS A 69 -3.99 -9.58 -7.96
CA LYS A 69 -5.19 -8.72 -7.84
C LYS A 69 -6.35 -9.43 -7.13
N ARG A 70 -6.54 -10.72 -7.38
CA ARG A 70 -7.55 -11.53 -6.65
C ARG A 70 -7.20 -11.66 -5.16
N THR A 71 -5.92 -11.88 -4.86
CA THR A 71 -5.43 -11.98 -3.48
C THR A 71 -5.65 -10.68 -2.72
N MET A 72 -5.35 -9.52 -3.33
CA MET A 72 -5.54 -8.21 -2.68
C MET A 72 -7.00 -7.89 -2.37
N ARG A 73 -7.96 -8.58 -2.96
CA ARG A 73 -9.38 -8.44 -2.64
C ARG A 73 -9.74 -8.84 -1.20
N THR A 74 -8.89 -9.62 -0.54
CA THR A 74 -9.09 -9.98 0.87
C THR A 74 -9.18 -8.75 1.80
N PHE A 75 -8.67 -7.60 1.36
CA PHE A 75 -8.64 -6.36 2.14
C PHE A 75 -9.77 -5.39 1.80
N THR A 76 -10.79 -5.81 1.05
CA THR A 76 -11.97 -4.99 0.78
C THR A 76 -13.24 -5.81 0.92
N ASP A 77 -14.28 -5.21 1.46
CA ASP A 77 -15.62 -5.80 1.58
C ASP A 77 -16.50 -5.58 0.33
N MET A 78 -15.94 -4.95 -0.71
CA MET A 78 -16.65 -4.73 -1.97
C MET A 78 -17.02 -6.07 -2.62
N THR A 79 -18.26 -6.18 -3.08
CA THR A 79 -18.74 -7.33 -3.84
C THR A 79 -18.20 -7.34 -5.27
N ASP A 80 -18.30 -8.47 -5.95
CA ASP A 80 -17.85 -8.59 -7.37
C ASP A 80 -18.55 -7.58 -8.28
N ASP A 81 -19.82 -7.30 -8.03
CA ASP A 81 -20.62 -6.35 -8.83
C ASP A 81 -20.21 -4.88 -8.58
N GLU A 82 -19.57 -4.59 -7.46
CA GLU A 82 -19.07 -3.25 -7.13
C GLU A 82 -17.68 -2.96 -7.70
N ILE A 83 -16.94 -4.00 -8.09
CA ILE A 83 -15.57 -3.87 -8.61
C ILE A 83 -15.60 -3.77 -10.13
N ASP A 84 -15.13 -2.63 -10.65
CA ASP A 84 -14.91 -2.45 -12.08
C ASP A 84 -13.91 -3.51 -12.59
N PRO A 85 -14.23 -4.27 -13.65
CA PRO A 85 -13.35 -5.30 -14.20
C PRO A 85 -11.95 -4.81 -14.59
N ARG A 86 -11.77 -3.51 -14.84
CA ARG A 86 -10.46 -2.89 -15.10
C ARG A 86 -9.49 -3.05 -13.94
N TYR A 87 -9.99 -3.25 -12.72
CA TYR A 87 -9.17 -3.58 -11.56
C TYR A 87 -8.20 -4.73 -11.84
N TYR A 88 -8.64 -5.76 -12.57
CA TYR A 88 -7.84 -6.97 -12.85
C TYR A 88 -6.88 -6.81 -14.04
N SER A 89 -6.97 -5.74 -14.81
CA SER A 89 -6.18 -5.54 -16.04
C SER A 89 -5.04 -4.54 -15.91
N GLY A 90 -4.96 -3.82 -14.78
CA GLY A 90 -3.94 -2.80 -14.60
C GLY A 90 -3.72 -2.43 -13.13
N ASN A 91 -2.74 -1.57 -12.88
CA ASN A 91 -2.49 -1.02 -11.53
C ASN A 91 -3.55 0.04 -11.18
N LEU A 92 -4.81 -0.39 -11.18
CA LEU A 92 -5.98 0.42 -10.91
C LEU A 92 -6.58 0.03 -9.56
N TYR A 93 -6.89 1.02 -8.75
CA TYR A 93 -7.61 0.89 -7.48
C TYR A 93 -8.62 2.04 -7.36
N CYS A 94 -9.58 1.90 -6.46
CA CYS A 94 -10.38 3.03 -6.01
C CYS A 94 -10.04 3.38 -4.57
N THR A 95 -10.39 4.59 -4.16
CA THR A 95 -10.13 5.06 -2.78
C THR A 95 -10.80 4.18 -1.74
N ARG A 96 -11.98 3.60 -2.02
CA ARG A 96 -12.65 2.68 -1.09
C ARG A 96 -11.79 1.47 -0.77
N MET A 97 -11.20 0.80 -1.76
CA MET A 97 -10.33 -0.35 -1.53
C MET A 97 -9.12 -0.01 -0.65
N MET A 98 -8.56 1.19 -0.83
CA MET A 98 -7.45 1.65 0.01
C MET A 98 -7.93 2.00 1.42
N MET A 99 -9.10 2.58 1.57
CA MET A 99 -9.70 2.86 2.87
C MET A 99 -10.01 1.58 3.63
N ASP A 100 -10.50 0.55 2.95
CA ASP A 100 -10.77 -0.76 3.56
C ASP A 100 -9.46 -1.41 4.05
N ALA A 101 -8.40 -1.39 3.22
CA ALA A 101 -7.08 -1.89 3.62
C ALA A 101 -6.48 -1.09 4.80
N LEU A 102 -6.59 0.24 4.77
CA LEU A 102 -6.16 1.10 5.89
C LEU A 102 -6.97 0.81 7.16
N LYS A 103 -8.27 0.62 7.02
CA LYS A 103 -9.14 0.28 8.16
C LYS A 103 -8.73 -1.05 8.77
N TYR A 104 -8.49 -2.07 7.95
CA TYR A 104 -7.99 -3.35 8.42
C TYR A 104 -6.68 -3.19 9.19
N LEU A 105 -5.71 -2.48 8.62
CA LEU A 105 -4.42 -2.19 9.26
C LEU A 105 -4.59 -1.44 10.60
N TYR A 106 -5.47 -0.46 10.65
CA TYR A 106 -5.72 0.34 11.84
C TYR A 106 -6.40 -0.47 12.95
N ASP A 107 -7.40 -1.28 12.59
CA ASP A 107 -8.13 -2.13 13.54
C ASP A 107 -7.24 -3.23 14.15
N HIS A 108 -6.16 -3.62 13.47
CA HIS A 108 -5.22 -4.65 13.90
C HIS A 108 -3.81 -4.08 14.17
N ALA A 109 -3.71 -2.80 14.48
CA ALA A 109 -2.44 -2.07 14.56
C ALA A 109 -1.37 -2.74 15.45
N ALA A 110 -1.77 -3.45 16.51
CA ALA A 110 -0.86 -4.15 17.41
C ALA A 110 -0.12 -5.33 16.73
N ASP A 111 -0.71 -5.94 15.72
CA ASP A 111 -0.12 -7.04 14.97
C ASP A 111 0.79 -6.54 13.81
N TYR A 112 0.66 -5.24 13.44
CA TYR A 112 1.34 -4.62 12.31
C TYR A 112 2.23 -3.43 12.70
N GLU A 113 2.79 -3.43 13.91
CA GLU A 113 3.59 -2.32 14.45
C GLU A 113 4.79 -1.98 13.55
N GLU A 114 5.49 -3.00 13.02
CA GLU A 114 6.62 -2.81 12.12
C GLU A 114 6.17 -2.15 10.80
N MET A 115 5.09 -2.63 10.19
CA MET A 115 4.53 -2.04 8.97
C MET A 115 4.17 -0.57 9.19
N LEU A 116 3.50 -0.26 10.30
CA LEU A 116 3.14 1.12 10.65
C LEU A 116 4.39 1.99 10.90
N SER A 117 5.45 1.42 11.50
CA SER A 117 6.73 2.11 11.67
C SER A 117 7.35 2.49 10.32
N TYR A 118 7.41 1.55 9.38
CA TYR A 118 7.92 1.82 8.02
C TYR A 118 7.06 2.84 7.26
N MET A 119 5.74 2.78 7.41
CA MET A 119 4.85 3.79 6.83
C MET A 119 5.04 5.19 7.44
N LYS A 120 5.42 5.28 8.72
CA LYS A 120 5.81 6.54 9.37
C LYS A 120 7.19 7.02 8.92
N GLU A 121 8.07 6.12 8.51
CA GLU A 121 9.41 6.43 8.00
C GLU A 121 9.42 6.73 6.49
N ALA A 122 8.35 6.43 5.76
CA ALA A 122 8.29 6.52 4.30
C ALA A 122 8.92 7.80 3.74
N SER A 123 9.77 7.66 2.72
CA SER A 123 10.43 8.78 2.02
C SER A 123 9.56 9.25 0.83
N PRO A 124 9.45 10.55 0.53
CA PRO A 124 10.12 11.68 1.19
C PRO A 124 9.45 12.12 2.49
N GLN A 125 10.26 12.46 3.48
CA GLN A 125 9.79 12.87 4.82
C GLN A 125 8.99 14.18 4.83
N ASN A 126 9.13 15.01 3.81
CA ASN A 126 8.50 16.33 3.67
C ASN A 126 7.59 16.44 2.45
N GLY A 127 7.14 15.30 1.90
CA GLY A 127 6.24 15.24 0.76
C GLY A 127 4.84 14.76 1.11
N TYR A 128 3.90 14.90 0.18
CA TYR A 128 2.54 14.38 0.25
C TYR A 128 1.82 14.83 1.54
N PHE A 129 1.14 13.95 2.27
CA PHE A 129 0.46 14.33 3.51
C PHE A 129 1.39 15.01 4.51
N ARG A 130 2.64 14.55 4.64
CA ARG A 130 3.60 15.13 5.58
C ARG A 130 4.05 16.55 5.24
N LYS A 131 3.90 16.98 4.00
CA LYS A 131 4.13 18.39 3.61
C LYS A 131 3.16 19.34 4.31
N TYR A 132 1.95 18.87 4.60
CA TYR A 132 0.86 19.68 5.12
C TYR A 132 0.45 19.32 6.55
N VAL A 133 0.72 18.09 6.97
CA VAL A 133 0.40 17.58 8.31
C VAL A 133 1.71 17.45 9.09
N THR A 134 2.08 18.51 9.80
CA THR A 134 3.38 18.61 10.52
C THR A 134 3.23 18.51 12.05
N GLU A 135 2.00 18.56 12.56
CA GLU A 135 1.72 18.64 14.01
C GLU A 135 1.48 17.27 14.67
N CYS A 136 1.38 16.21 13.86
CA CYS A 136 1.19 14.85 14.35
C CYS A 136 1.86 13.82 13.44
N GLU A 137 1.97 12.58 13.93
CA GLU A 137 2.52 11.49 13.13
C GLU A 137 1.58 11.13 11.96
N VAL A 138 2.19 10.72 10.86
CA VAL A 138 1.51 10.24 9.66
C VAL A 138 2.15 8.94 9.22
N ALA A 139 1.39 7.85 9.23
CA ALA A 139 1.77 6.59 8.60
C ALA A 139 1.12 6.53 7.22
N HIS A 140 1.90 6.60 6.14
CA HIS A 140 1.34 6.69 4.79
C HIS A 140 2.11 5.90 3.74
N LYS A 141 1.45 5.66 2.61
CA LYS A 141 2.06 5.21 1.37
C LYS A 141 1.60 6.10 0.23
N TYR A 142 2.55 6.82 -0.34
CA TYR A 142 2.31 7.64 -1.52
C TYR A 142 2.58 6.88 -2.82
N GLY A 143 2.14 7.45 -3.95
CA GLY A 143 2.44 6.96 -5.28
C GLY A 143 2.34 8.06 -6.32
N SER A 144 3.34 8.12 -7.19
CA SER A 144 3.41 9.03 -8.34
C SER A 144 3.69 8.24 -9.61
N PHE A 145 2.89 8.46 -10.64
CA PHE A 145 3.09 7.87 -11.96
C PHE A 145 2.20 8.55 -13.02
N GLU A 146 2.81 9.07 -14.09
CA GLU A 146 2.11 9.61 -15.28
C GLU A 146 0.93 10.55 -14.95
N GLY A 147 1.16 11.54 -14.08
CA GLY A 147 0.13 12.50 -13.68
C GLY A 147 -0.86 11.99 -12.61
N ALA A 148 -0.65 10.80 -12.07
CA ALA A 148 -1.32 10.35 -10.85
C ALA A 148 -0.42 10.68 -9.65
N GLU A 149 -0.92 11.53 -8.74
CA GLU A 149 -0.28 11.87 -7.47
C GLU A 149 -1.21 11.45 -6.34
N ASN A 150 -0.88 10.36 -5.67
CA ASN A 150 -1.75 9.71 -4.70
C ASN A 150 -1.08 9.62 -3.33
N ASP A 151 -1.89 9.68 -2.29
CA ASP A 151 -1.44 9.35 -0.94
C ASP A 151 -2.55 8.67 -0.14
N THR A 152 -2.17 7.70 0.70
CA THR A 152 -3.10 6.95 1.53
C THR A 152 -2.45 6.64 2.88
N GLY A 153 -3.14 6.92 3.99
CA GLY A 153 -2.52 6.78 5.30
C GLY A 153 -3.43 7.03 6.49
N ILE A 154 -2.80 6.91 7.64
CA ILE A 154 -3.37 7.13 8.97
C ILE A 154 -2.75 8.41 9.54
N ILE A 155 -3.59 9.36 9.87
CA ILE A 155 -3.19 10.63 10.50
C ILE A 155 -3.47 10.51 12.00
N TYR A 156 -2.41 10.55 12.81
CA TYR A 156 -2.49 10.40 14.28
C TYR A 156 -2.72 11.73 15.00
N ALA A 157 -3.75 12.46 14.58
CA ALA A 157 -4.23 13.64 15.28
C ALA A 157 -4.82 13.28 16.67
N GLY A 158 -5.31 14.24 17.41
CA GLY A 158 -5.92 13.99 18.72
C GLY A 158 -7.03 12.91 18.68
N GLN A 159 -7.73 12.79 17.56
CA GLN A 159 -8.53 11.63 17.18
C GLN A 159 -7.99 11.14 15.85
N PRO A 160 -7.40 9.94 15.77
CA PRO A 160 -6.86 9.40 14.53
C PRO A 160 -7.93 9.24 13.46
N PHE A 161 -7.56 9.47 12.20
CA PHE A 161 -8.43 9.24 11.06
C PHE A 161 -7.67 8.69 9.85
N LEU A 162 -8.41 8.03 8.98
CA LEU A 162 -7.90 7.45 7.74
C LEU A 162 -8.16 8.41 6.58
N LEU A 163 -7.21 8.51 5.67
CA LEU A 163 -7.32 9.38 4.50
C LEU A 163 -6.74 8.68 3.26
N ALA A 164 -7.49 8.71 2.16
CA ALA A 164 -7.01 8.29 0.85
C ALA A 164 -7.35 9.37 -0.18
N VAL A 165 -6.34 9.92 -0.82
CA VAL A 165 -6.45 10.92 -1.88
C VAL A 165 -5.86 10.34 -3.15
N TYR A 166 -6.65 10.29 -4.21
CA TYR A 166 -6.25 9.85 -5.55
C TYR A 166 -6.51 10.97 -6.54
N THR A 167 -5.53 11.24 -7.37
CA THR A 167 -5.60 12.26 -8.41
C THR A 167 -5.21 11.67 -9.76
N GLN A 168 -5.66 12.29 -10.84
CA GLN A 168 -5.25 11.98 -12.21
C GLN A 168 -5.07 13.27 -13.00
N ASP A 169 -4.27 13.21 -14.04
CA ASP A 169 -4.00 14.33 -14.95
C ASP A 169 -3.47 15.58 -14.22
N VAL A 170 -2.77 15.37 -13.11
CA VAL A 170 -2.08 16.46 -12.41
C VAL A 170 -0.86 16.83 -13.23
N ALA A 171 -0.74 18.12 -13.60
CA ALA A 171 0.48 18.62 -14.21
C ALA A 171 1.62 18.46 -13.20
N GLY A 172 2.66 17.71 -13.57
CA GLY A 172 3.84 17.57 -12.72
C GLY A 172 4.41 18.96 -12.40
N GLU A 173 4.82 19.18 -11.17
CA GLU A 173 5.72 20.31 -10.89
C GLU A 173 7.02 20.03 -11.65
N GLU A 174 7.32 20.86 -12.67
CA GLU A 174 8.62 20.90 -13.35
C GLU A 174 9.73 21.41 -12.41
#